data_fa9b861746383cbb036b6d65b6ea60df
#
_entry.id   fa9b861746383cbb036b6d65b6ea60df
#
_cell.length_a   1.000
_cell.length_b   1.000
_cell.length_c   1.000
_cell.angle_alpha   90.00
_cell.angle_beta   90.00
_cell.angle_gamma   90.00
#
_symmetry.space_group_name_H-M   'P 1'
#
loop_
_entity.id
_entity.type
_entity.pdbx_description
1 polymer ?
#
loop_
_entity_poly.entity_id
_entity_poly.type
_entity_poly.pdbx_seq_one_letter_code
_entity_poly.pdbx_strand_id
1 'polypeptide(L)'
;MIYKSFKYRLANKRPFAIPGGNAGFTLAELLMAMGIMLVVVTAIISLFTSLNRMYTTQGVAAGVQQVARTGIDIMTRNIRMAGFNPLNINPVGIVQADSNSIRFEYDTNGSGTISTNAIGDENEDMAYLLNGNNQLIRQLNGNPNSNQSLVENVSALSFNYFDEDGETVIDDPAAIRTVEVSLTVEEPAGRDQVVSRTYSTRVICRNLSL
;
A
#
# COMPACT_ATOMS: atom_id res chain seq x y z
N MET A 1 25.87 67.40 73.96
CA MET A 1 25.01 66.71 72.99
C MET A 1 25.38 67.23 71.61
N ILE A 2 26.13 66.46 70.87
CA ILE A 2 26.68 66.88 69.59
C ILE A 2 25.92 66.18 68.44
N TYR A 3 25.11 66.92 67.71
CA TYR A 3 24.40 66.42 66.53
C TYR A 3 25.35 66.46 65.34
N LYS A 4 25.76 65.25 64.82
CA LYS A 4 26.50 65.11 63.60
C LYS A 4 25.55 65.11 62.40
N SER A 5 25.50 66.13 61.61
CA SER A 5 24.73 66.24 60.38
C SER A 5 25.41 65.43 59.28
N PHE A 6 24.70 64.36 58.81
CA PHE A 6 25.18 63.53 57.71
C PHE A 6 24.65 64.08 56.37
N LYS A 7 25.52 64.69 55.61
CA LYS A 7 25.22 65.17 54.26
C LYS A 7 25.27 64.00 53.28
N TYR A 8 24.13 63.57 52.78
CA TYR A 8 24.07 62.68 51.66
C TYR A 8 24.50 63.38 50.38
N ARG A 9 25.59 62.93 49.79
CA ARG A 9 26.09 63.39 48.51
C ARG A 9 25.28 62.66 47.46
N LEU A 10 24.30 63.28 46.80
CA LEU A 10 23.55 62.72 45.67
C LEU A 10 24.57 62.57 44.51
N ALA A 11 24.89 61.32 44.14
CA ALA A 11 25.65 60.96 42.98
C ALA A 11 24.85 61.38 41.72
N ASN A 12 25.40 62.37 41.01
CA ASN A 12 24.85 62.85 39.77
C ASN A 12 24.90 61.69 38.72
N LYS A 13 23.81 60.95 38.53
CA LYS A 13 23.66 59.96 37.46
C LYS A 13 23.59 60.71 36.16
N ARG A 14 24.66 60.66 35.38
CA ARG A 14 24.67 61.14 34.00
C ARG A 14 23.58 60.40 33.22
N PRO A 15 22.68 61.09 32.52
CA PRO A 15 21.69 60.41 31.69
C PRO A 15 22.47 59.64 30.60
N PHE A 16 22.09 58.37 30.44
CA PHE A 16 22.57 57.53 29.35
C PHE A 16 22.10 58.19 28.05
N ALA A 17 23.02 58.84 27.34
CA ALA A 17 22.74 59.42 26.06
C ALA A 17 22.54 58.26 25.06
N ILE A 18 21.31 58.03 24.68
CA ILE A 18 20.98 57.16 23.52
C ILE A 18 21.50 57.92 22.30
N PRO A 19 22.45 57.40 21.54
CA PRO A 19 22.86 58.01 20.30
C PRO A 19 21.70 57.96 19.32
N GLY A 20 20.92 59.03 19.24
CA GLY A 20 19.89 59.24 18.25
C GLY A 20 20.53 59.60 16.91
N GLY A 21 21.09 58.63 16.25
CA GLY A 21 21.44 58.72 14.84
C GLY A 21 20.29 58.20 14.02
N ASN A 22 19.46 59.06 13.44
CA ASN A 22 18.55 58.73 12.35
C ASN A 22 19.40 58.46 11.09
N ALA A 23 20.14 57.32 11.10
CA ALA A 23 20.80 56.81 9.92
C ALA A 23 19.71 56.11 9.08
N GLY A 24 19.19 56.81 8.06
CA GLY A 24 18.32 56.19 7.06
C GLY A 24 19.09 55.11 6.27
N PHE A 25 18.42 54.04 5.88
CA PHE A 25 19.02 53.03 5.03
C PHE A 25 19.46 53.61 3.68
N THR A 26 20.62 53.20 3.22
CA THR A 26 21.09 53.56 1.87
C THR A 26 20.34 52.67 0.84
N LEU A 27 20.21 53.21 -0.37
CA LEU A 27 19.60 52.46 -1.48
C LEU A 27 20.38 51.16 -1.78
N ALA A 28 21.69 51.15 -1.57
CA ALA A 28 22.54 49.98 -1.75
C ALA A 28 22.25 48.89 -0.71
N GLU A 29 22.02 49.23 0.57
CA GLU A 29 21.65 48.30 1.62
C GLU A 29 20.28 47.68 1.35
N LEU A 30 19.31 48.46 0.84
CA LEU A 30 17.99 47.94 0.47
C LEU A 30 18.11 46.95 -0.68
N LEU A 31 18.88 47.25 -1.72
CA LEU A 31 19.10 46.33 -2.85
C LEU A 31 19.80 45.03 -2.43
N MET A 32 20.82 45.13 -1.56
CA MET A 32 21.47 43.93 -0.98
C MET A 32 20.48 43.09 -0.17
N ALA A 33 19.69 43.71 0.70
CA ALA A 33 18.69 43.03 1.51
C ALA A 33 17.64 42.31 0.64
N MET A 34 17.16 42.98 -0.43
CA MET A 34 16.24 42.36 -1.40
C MET A 34 16.89 41.17 -2.14
N GLY A 35 18.15 41.28 -2.52
CA GLY A 35 18.90 40.19 -3.16
C GLY A 35 19.02 38.96 -2.26
N ILE A 36 19.41 39.18 -1.02
CA ILE A 36 19.49 38.08 -0.02
C ILE A 36 18.11 37.47 0.23
N MET A 37 17.07 38.30 0.39
CA MET A 37 15.71 37.85 0.60
C MET A 37 15.21 36.97 -0.55
N LEU A 38 15.49 37.33 -1.80
CA LEU A 38 15.14 36.51 -2.97
C LEU A 38 15.77 35.11 -2.92
N VAL A 39 17.05 35.02 -2.55
CA VAL A 39 17.74 33.74 -2.41
C VAL A 39 17.08 32.88 -1.31
N VAL A 40 16.82 33.48 -0.14
CA VAL A 40 16.18 32.78 0.98
C VAL A 40 14.77 32.30 0.62
N VAL A 41 13.95 33.15 0.01
CA VAL A 41 12.59 32.78 -0.42
C VAL A 41 12.64 31.66 -1.44
N THR A 42 13.54 31.70 -2.41
CA THR A 42 13.71 30.64 -3.41
C THR A 42 14.11 29.31 -2.75
N ALA A 43 15.00 29.33 -1.77
CA ALA A 43 15.40 28.14 -1.01
C ALA A 43 14.23 27.58 -0.20
N ILE A 44 13.42 28.42 0.43
CA ILE A 44 12.23 27.99 1.19
C ILE A 44 11.20 27.35 0.25
N ILE A 45 10.92 27.95 -0.91
CA ILE A 45 9.98 27.39 -1.90
C ILE A 45 10.49 26.04 -2.40
N SER A 46 11.78 25.91 -2.68
CA SER A 46 12.38 24.64 -3.12
C SER A 46 12.25 23.55 -2.07
N LEU A 47 12.52 23.87 -0.79
CA LEU A 47 12.31 22.96 0.34
C LEU A 47 10.84 22.54 0.47
N PHE A 48 9.92 23.50 0.43
CA PHE A 48 8.48 23.24 0.55
C PHE A 48 7.97 22.32 -0.56
N THR A 49 8.37 22.57 -1.80
CA THR A 49 7.98 21.73 -2.94
C THR A 49 8.57 20.32 -2.82
N SER A 50 9.80 20.19 -2.35
CA SER A 50 10.45 18.88 -2.11
C SER A 50 9.72 18.07 -1.02
N LEU A 51 9.39 18.72 0.10
CA LEU A 51 8.65 18.11 1.20
C LEU A 51 7.26 17.66 0.73
N ASN A 52 6.52 18.49 0.02
CA ASN A 52 5.20 18.12 -0.49
C ASN A 52 5.26 16.91 -1.42
N ARG A 53 6.26 16.82 -2.30
CA ARG A 53 6.46 15.64 -3.15
C ARG A 53 6.73 14.39 -2.32
N MET A 54 7.59 14.50 -1.30
CA MET A 54 7.91 13.39 -0.41
C MET A 54 6.65 12.89 0.33
N TYR A 55 5.84 13.79 0.89
CA TYR A 55 4.58 13.43 1.57
C TYR A 55 3.60 12.74 0.62
N THR A 56 3.43 13.25 -0.59
CA THR A 56 2.56 12.63 -1.59
C THR A 56 3.04 11.22 -1.94
N THR A 57 4.33 11.05 -2.23
CA THR A 57 4.91 9.75 -2.57
C THR A 57 4.78 8.75 -1.41
N GLN A 58 5.00 9.17 -0.17
CA GLN A 58 4.84 8.31 1.01
C GLN A 58 3.38 7.90 1.22
N GLY A 59 2.43 8.83 1.03
CA GLY A 59 1.00 8.54 1.12
C GLY A 59 0.56 7.51 0.08
N VAL A 60 0.98 7.67 -1.17
CA VAL A 60 0.72 6.71 -2.24
C VAL A 60 1.36 5.35 -1.93
N ALA A 61 2.62 5.33 -1.46
CA ALA A 61 3.31 4.10 -1.12
C ALA A 61 2.60 3.29 -0.02
N ALA A 62 2.09 3.98 1.01
CA ALA A 62 1.31 3.34 2.07
C ALA A 62 -0.03 2.79 1.54
N GLY A 63 -0.70 3.54 0.66
CA GLY A 63 -1.95 3.11 0.00
C GLY A 63 -1.74 1.86 -0.86
N VAL A 64 -0.75 1.87 -1.75
CA VAL A 64 -0.39 0.74 -2.62
C VAL A 64 -0.06 -0.50 -1.80
N GLN A 65 0.71 -0.34 -0.72
CA GLN A 65 1.05 -1.44 0.18
C GLN A 65 -0.19 -2.05 0.84
N GLN A 66 -1.12 -1.23 1.31
CA GLN A 66 -2.36 -1.69 1.93
C GLN A 66 -3.25 -2.42 0.92
N VAL A 67 -3.41 -1.88 -0.27
CA VAL A 67 -4.22 -2.48 -1.35
C VAL A 67 -3.64 -3.84 -1.78
N ALA A 68 -2.33 -3.92 -2.04
CA ALA A 68 -1.66 -5.15 -2.41
C ALA A 68 -1.81 -6.23 -1.32
N ARG A 69 -1.62 -5.85 -0.05
CA ARG A 69 -1.80 -6.76 1.09
C ARG A 69 -3.24 -7.26 1.20
N THR A 70 -4.22 -6.37 1.06
CA THR A 70 -5.64 -6.76 1.12
C THR A 70 -6.00 -7.73 0.01
N GLY A 71 -5.52 -7.49 -1.23
CA GLY A 71 -5.71 -8.41 -2.35
C GLY A 71 -5.15 -9.81 -2.08
N ILE A 72 -3.92 -9.88 -1.59
CA ILE A 72 -3.27 -11.14 -1.19
C ILE A 72 -4.05 -11.82 -0.04
N ASP A 73 -4.46 -11.08 0.98
CA ASP A 73 -5.18 -11.64 2.13
C ASP A 73 -6.54 -12.24 1.72
N ILE A 74 -7.24 -11.63 0.77
CA ILE A 74 -8.49 -12.17 0.21
C ILE A 74 -8.21 -13.45 -0.57
N MET A 75 -7.26 -13.43 -1.50
CA MET A 75 -6.90 -14.59 -2.30
C MET A 75 -6.46 -15.77 -1.43
N THR A 76 -5.55 -15.55 -0.50
CA THR A 76 -5.00 -16.61 0.35
C THR A 76 -6.04 -17.25 1.26
N ARG A 77 -6.98 -16.45 1.77
CA ARG A 77 -8.09 -16.98 2.59
C ARG A 77 -8.95 -17.96 1.79
N ASN A 78 -9.29 -17.61 0.56
CA ASN A 78 -10.15 -18.43 -0.28
C ASN A 78 -9.38 -19.63 -0.86
N ILE A 79 -8.14 -19.45 -1.33
CA ILE A 79 -7.30 -20.55 -1.84
C ILE A 79 -7.09 -21.63 -0.75
N ARG A 80 -6.99 -21.24 0.52
CA ARG A 80 -6.86 -22.18 1.64
C ARG A 80 -8.06 -23.12 1.77
N MET A 81 -9.23 -22.69 1.30
CA MET A 81 -10.46 -23.49 1.31
C MET A 81 -10.54 -24.46 0.14
N ALA A 82 -9.68 -24.34 -0.87
CA ALA A 82 -9.64 -25.24 -2.01
C ALA A 82 -9.65 -26.71 -1.56
N GLY A 83 -10.53 -27.51 -2.14
CA GLY A 83 -10.68 -28.92 -1.80
C GLY A 83 -11.54 -29.22 -0.55
N PHE A 84 -12.05 -28.19 0.14
CA PHE A 84 -12.96 -28.44 1.27
C PHE A 84 -14.26 -29.13 0.77
N ASN A 85 -14.51 -30.33 1.29
CA ASN A 85 -15.64 -31.17 0.88
C ASN A 85 -16.07 -32.07 2.06
N PRO A 86 -16.97 -31.57 2.91
CA PRO A 86 -17.31 -32.25 4.15
C PRO A 86 -18.04 -33.61 3.95
N LEU A 87 -18.71 -33.81 2.82
CA LEU A 87 -19.37 -35.08 2.49
C LEU A 87 -18.51 -36.05 1.69
N ASN A 88 -17.42 -35.56 1.12
CA ASN A 88 -16.49 -36.33 0.28
C ASN A 88 -17.20 -37.12 -0.85
N ILE A 89 -18.23 -36.51 -1.46
CA ILE A 89 -19.04 -37.16 -2.50
C ILE A 89 -18.40 -36.98 -3.87
N ASN A 90 -17.95 -35.77 -4.20
CA ASN A 90 -17.32 -35.48 -5.47
C ASN A 90 -15.92 -34.88 -5.22
N PRO A 91 -14.92 -35.18 -6.07
CA PRO A 91 -13.62 -34.57 -5.95
C PRO A 91 -13.74 -33.09 -6.24
N VAL A 92 -13.29 -32.26 -5.31
CA VAL A 92 -13.18 -30.80 -5.42
C VAL A 92 -11.73 -30.42 -5.16
N GLY A 93 -11.27 -29.33 -5.75
CA GLY A 93 -9.89 -28.91 -5.58
C GLY A 93 -9.47 -27.82 -6.54
N ILE A 94 -8.21 -27.83 -6.92
CA ILE A 94 -7.70 -26.89 -7.94
C ILE A 94 -8.08 -27.46 -9.31
N VAL A 95 -8.85 -26.66 -10.06
CA VAL A 95 -9.37 -27.03 -11.39
C VAL A 95 -8.45 -26.52 -12.50
N GLN A 96 -7.88 -25.32 -12.29
CA GLN A 96 -6.98 -24.68 -13.25
C GLN A 96 -5.84 -24.00 -12.51
N ALA A 97 -4.63 -24.27 -12.95
CA ALA A 97 -3.39 -23.79 -12.32
C ALA A 97 -2.48 -23.18 -13.37
N ASP A 98 -2.78 -21.95 -13.78
CA ASP A 98 -1.93 -21.20 -14.71
C ASP A 98 -0.98 -20.24 -13.97
N SER A 99 0.02 -19.74 -14.66
CA SER A 99 0.99 -18.80 -14.08
C SER A 99 0.37 -17.45 -13.68
N ASN A 100 -0.76 -17.05 -14.26
CA ASN A 100 -1.44 -15.75 -14.03
C ASN A 100 -2.91 -15.88 -13.65
N SER A 101 -3.41 -17.11 -13.50
CA SER A 101 -4.76 -17.39 -13.04
C SER A 101 -4.82 -18.68 -12.25
N ILE A 102 -5.76 -18.75 -11.33
CA ILE A 102 -6.08 -19.95 -10.58
C ILE A 102 -7.60 -20.11 -10.49
N ARG A 103 -8.11 -21.33 -10.69
CA ARG A 103 -9.50 -21.68 -10.42
C ARG A 103 -9.56 -22.89 -9.53
N PHE A 104 -10.40 -22.83 -8.52
CA PHE A 104 -10.54 -23.88 -7.51
C PHE A 104 -11.98 -23.99 -7.02
N GLU A 105 -12.32 -25.16 -6.51
CA GLU A 105 -13.64 -25.50 -6.01
C GLU A 105 -13.57 -25.93 -4.55
N TYR A 106 -14.67 -25.70 -3.83
CA TYR A 106 -14.88 -26.14 -2.45
C TYR A 106 -16.37 -26.17 -2.13
N ASP A 107 -16.82 -27.13 -1.35
CA ASP A 107 -18.22 -27.29 -0.94
C ASP A 107 -18.43 -26.67 0.46
N THR A 108 -18.98 -25.46 0.52
CA THR A 108 -19.19 -24.72 1.77
C THR A 108 -20.45 -25.12 2.52
N ASN A 109 -21.48 -25.48 1.79
CA ASN A 109 -22.80 -25.81 2.35
C ASN A 109 -22.99 -27.31 2.67
N GLY A 110 -22.03 -28.15 2.26
CA GLY A 110 -22.11 -29.58 2.45
C GLY A 110 -23.19 -30.27 1.58
N SER A 111 -23.49 -29.70 0.41
CA SER A 111 -24.45 -30.26 -0.53
C SER A 111 -23.90 -31.49 -1.26
N GLY A 112 -22.58 -31.63 -1.32
CA GLY A 112 -21.87 -32.63 -2.11
C GLY A 112 -21.88 -32.36 -3.60
N THR A 113 -22.34 -31.19 -4.04
CA THR A 113 -22.37 -30.77 -5.45
C THR A 113 -21.83 -29.35 -5.56
N ILE A 114 -20.95 -29.11 -6.54
CA ILE A 114 -20.54 -27.77 -6.94
C ILE A 114 -21.54 -27.34 -8.02
N SER A 115 -22.59 -26.66 -7.61
CA SER A 115 -23.65 -26.22 -8.52
C SER A 115 -23.57 -24.72 -8.74
N THR A 116 -23.47 -24.31 -9.99
CA THR A 116 -23.44 -22.90 -10.40
C THR A 116 -24.80 -22.21 -10.33
N ASN A 117 -25.88 -22.96 -10.10
CA ASN A 117 -27.27 -22.48 -10.17
C ASN A 117 -28.11 -22.75 -8.91
N ALA A 118 -27.58 -23.46 -7.93
CA ALA A 118 -28.31 -23.73 -6.70
C ALA A 118 -28.14 -22.59 -5.69
N ILE A 119 -29.23 -22.32 -4.96
CA ILE A 119 -29.18 -21.34 -3.85
C ILE A 119 -28.24 -21.90 -2.77
N GLY A 120 -27.18 -21.16 -2.46
CA GLY A 120 -26.17 -21.56 -1.49
C GLY A 120 -24.82 -21.99 -2.08
N ASP A 121 -24.76 -22.31 -3.37
CA ASP A 121 -23.54 -22.75 -4.05
C ASP A 121 -22.86 -21.63 -4.85
N GLU A 122 -23.32 -20.39 -4.73
CA GLU A 122 -22.91 -19.29 -5.61
C GLU A 122 -21.43 -18.91 -5.50
N ASN A 123 -20.75 -19.39 -4.47
CA ASN A 123 -19.34 -19.05 -4.24
C ASN A 123 -18.42 -20.27 -4.19
N GLU A 124 -18.86 -21.44 -4.63
CA GLU A 124 -18.13 -22.69 -4.46
C GLU A 124 -17.13 -23.01 -5.58
N ASP A 125 -17.30 -22.36 -6.73
CA ASP A 125 -16.35 -22.36 -7.84
C ASP A 125 -15.81 -20.94 -8.02
N MET A 126 -14.53 -20.73 -7.77
CA MET A 126 -13.91 -19.44 -7.70
C MET A 126 -12.61 -19.38 -8.52
N ALA A 127 -12.46 -18.30 -9.27
CA ALA A 127 -11.20 -18.01 -9.97
C ALA A 127 -10.66 -16.63 -9.63
N TYR A 128 -9.35 -16.52 -9.66
CA TYR A 128 -8.60 -15.27 -9.62
C TYR A 128 -7.80 -15.13 -10.89
N LEU A 129 -7.88 -13.96 -11.52
CA LEU A 129 -7.17 -13.67 -12.75
C LEU A 129 -6.87 -12.17 -12.89
N LEU A 130 -5.89 -11.86 -13.71
CA LEU A 130 -5.60 -10.49 -14.13
C LEU A 130 -6.34 -10.23 -15.45
N ASN A 131 -7.18 -9.18 -15.48
CA ASN A 131 -7.86 -8.79 -16.71
C ASN A 131 -7.03 -7.82 -17.58
N GLY A 132 -7.51 -7.54 -18.80
CA GLY A 132 -6.84 -6.62 -19.73
C GLY A 132 -6.83 -5.14 -19.28
N ASN A 133 -7.55 -4.79 -18.21
CA ASN A 133 -7.60 -3.45 -17.62
C ASN A 133 -6.68 -3.31 -16.40
N ASN A 134 -5.73 -4.22 -16.21
CA ASN A 134 -4.82 -4.24 -15.04
C ASN A 134 -5.56 -4.33 -13.70
N GLN A 135 -6.60 -5.15 -13.64
CA GLN A 135 -7.37 -5.38 -12.42
C GLN A 135 -7.29 -6.85 -12.00
N LEU A 136 -7.06 -7.09 -10.71
CA LEU A 136 -7.28 -8.40 -10.11
C LEU A 136 -8.78 -8.65 -10.03
N ILE A 137 -9.24 -9.66 -10.74
CA ILE A 137 -10.64 -10.05 -10.79
C ILE A 137 -10.86 -11.33 -9.98
N ARG A 138 -11.94 -11.34 -9.21
CA ARG A 138 -12.57 -12.55 -8.71
C ARG A 138 -13.73 -12.91 -9.62
N GLN A 139 -13.73 -14.13 -10.15
CA GLN A 139 -14.80 -14.67 -10.97
C GLN A 139 -15.43 -15.84 -10.24
N LEU A 140 -16.74 -15.96 -10.30
CA LEU A 140 -17.51 -17.04 -9.69
C LEU A 140 -18.12 -17.91 -10.79
N ASN A 141 -18.13 -19.24 -10.56
CA ASN A 141 -18.81 -20.22 -11.40
C ASN A 141 -18.35 -20.20 -12.87
N GLY A 142 -17.10 -19.80 -13.12
CA GLY A 142 -16.57 -19.65 -14.48
C GLY A 142 -17.34 -18.62 -15.34
N ASN A 143 -18.19 -17.80 -14.74
CA ASN A 143 -19.06 -16.86 -15.45
C ASN A 143 -18.41 -15.48 -15.56
N PRO A 144 -18.05 -15.00 -16.77
CA PRO A 144 -17.47 -13.67 -16.94
C PRO A 144 -18.35 -12.51 -16.46
N ASN A 145 -19.68 -12.72 -16.39
CA ASN A 145 -20.62 -11.71 -15.88
C ASN A 145 -20.58 -11.57 -14.34
N SER A 146 -19.97 -12.52 -13.65
CA SER A 146 -19.75 -12.48 -12.19
C SER A 146 -18.45 -11.79 -11.78
N ASN A 147 -17.70 -11.22 -12.73
CA ASN A 147 -16.42 -10.61 -12.48
C ASN A 147 -16.54 -9.45 -11.48
N GLN A 148 -15.79 -9.55 -10.39
CA GLN A 148 -15.66 -8.50 -9.37
C GLN A 148 -14.23 -8.02 -9.33
N SER A 149 -14.00 -6.74 -9.59
CA SER A 149 -12.70 -6.12 -9.39
C SER A 149 -12.39 -6.02 -7.90
N LEU A 150 -11.28 -6.61 -7.47
CA LEU A 150 -10.80 -6.57 -6.08
C LEU A 150 -9.68 -5.55 -5.89
N VAL A 151 -8.79 -5.45 -6.86
CA VAL A 151 -7.64 -4.56 -6.84
C VAL A 151 -7.47 -3.97 -8.21
N GLU A 152 -7.27 -2.67 -8.26
CA GLU A 152 -6.94 -1.93 -9.48
C GLU A 152 -5.44 -1.66 -9.59
N ASN A 153 -4.99 -1.25 -10.77
CA ASN A 153 -3.61 -0.89 -11.04
C ASN A 153 -2.61 -2.03 -10.74
N VAL A 154 -3.02 -3.26 -11.06
CA VAL A 154 -2.19 -4.45 -10.94
C VAL A 154 -1.28 -4.57 -12.13
N SER A 155 0.03 -4.41 -11.95
CA SER A 155 1.02 -4.57 -13.01
C SER A 155 1.44 -6.02 -13.23
N ALA A 156 1.37 -6.85 -12.18
CA ALA A 156 1.65 -8.28 -12.29
C ALA A 156 0.89 -9.11 -11.25
N LEU A 157 0.40 -10.26 -11.69
CA LEU A 157 -0.14 -11.33 -10.85
C LEU A 157 0.53 -12.62 -11.28
N SER A 158 1.07 -13.37 -10.32
CA SER A 158 1.64 -14.68 -10.62
C SER A 158 1.35 -15.70 -9.55
N PHE A 159 1.18 -16.94 -9.99
CA PHE A 159 0.98 -18.12 -9.17
C PHE A 159 2.08 -19.14 -9.47
N ASN A 160 2.70 -19.67 -8.41
CA ASN A 160 3.59 -20.81 -8.49
C ASN A 160 2.99 -21.93 -7.62
N TYR A 161 3.08 -23.15 -8.10
CA TYR A 161 2.42 -24.31 -7.49
C TYR A 161 3.46 -25.32 -7.03
N PHE A 162 3.25 -25.92 -5.88
CA PHE A 162 4.16 -26.87 -5.26
C PHE A 162 3.39 -28.08 -4.73
N ASP A 163 4.01 -29.23 -4.83
CA ASP A 163 3.52 -30.48 -4.25
C ASP A 163 3.79 -30.60 -2.73
N GLU A 164 3.63 -31.78 -2.18
CA GLU A 164 3.85 -32.07 -0.76
C GLU A 164 5.34 -31.96 -0.38
N ASP A 165 6.25 -32.32 -1.28
CA ASP A 165 7.69 -32.27 -1.07
C ASP A 165 8.27 -30.86 -1.30
N GLY A 166 7.44 -29.94 -1.79
CA GLY A 166 7.84 -28.55 -2.08
C GLY A 166 8.48 -28.38 -3.46
N GLU A 167 8.37 -29.42 -4.32
CA GLU A 167 8.80 -29.35 -5.71
C GLU A 167 7.74 -28.61 -6.56
N THR A 168 8.18 -27.97 -7.62
CA THR A 168 7.29 -27.21 -8.51
C THR A 168 6.42 -28.15 -9.34
N VAL A 169 5.11 -27.96 -9.26
CA VAL A 169 4.12 -28.67 -10.07
C VAL A 169 3.75 -27.83 -11.29
N ILE A 170 3.80 -28.43 -12.47
CA ILE A 170 3.57 -27.72 -13.73
C ILE A 170 2.27 -28.17 -14.40
N ASP A 171 2.01 -29.48 -14.47
CA ASP A 171 0.97 -30.03 -15.34
C ASP A 171 -0.12 -30.84 -14.63
N ASP A 172 -0.05 -31.00 -13.29
CA ASP A 172 -1.03 -31.79 -12.54
C ASP A 172 -1.64 -31.00 -11.38
N PRO A 173 -2.80 -30.38 -11.56
CA PRO A 173 -3.50 -29.66 -10.48
C PRO A 173 -3.81 -30.54 -9.25
N ALA A 174 -3.95 -31.86 -9.42
CA ALA A 174 -4.24 -32.77 -8.31
C ALA A 174 -3.04 -32.99 -7.38
N ALA A 175 -1.82 -32.80 -7.88
CA ALA A 175 -0.60 -32.88 -7.08
C ALA A 175 -0.33 -31.63 -6.24
N ILE A 176 -1.00 -30.51 -6.51
CA ILE A 176 -0.75 -29.23 -5.83
C ILE A 176 -1.16 -29.32 -4.37
N ARG A 177 -0.27 -28.87 -3.47
CA ARG A 177 -0.50 -28.76 -2.02
C ARG A 177 -0.24 -27.36 -1.51
N THR A 178 0.62 -26.61 -2.18
CA THR A 178 0.97 -25.24 -1.81
C THR A 178 0.90 -24.34 -3.04
N VAL A 179 0.34 -23.16 -2.85
CA VAL A 179 0.25 -22.11 -3.87
C VAL A 179 1.00 -20.87 -3.36
N GLU A 180 1.98 -20.41 -4.12
CA GLU A 180 2.61 -19.12 -3.90
C GLU A 180 1.94 -18.08 -4.79
N VAL A 181 1.43 -17.04 -4.17
CA VAL A 181 0.77 -15.92 -4.85
C VAL A 181 1.65 -14.70 -4.76
N SER A 182 1.89 -14.05 -5.88
CA SER A 182 2.61 -12.78 -5.95
C SER A 182 1.76 -11.74 -6.69
N LEU A 183 1.57 -10.58 -6.06
CA LEU A 183 0.78 -9.47 -6.58
C LEU A 183 1.61 -8.20 -6.56
N THR A 184 1.73 -7.54 -7.71
CA THR A 184 2.37 -6.23 -7.84
C THR A 184 1.33 -5.19 -8.21
N VAL A 185 1.28 -4.12 -7.44
CA VAL A 185 0.38 -2.97 -7.66
C VAL A 185 1.24 -1.73 -7.91
N GLU A 186 0.83 -0.89 -8.85
CA GLU A 186 1.52 0.32 -9.25
C GLU A 186 0.58 1.52 -9.27
N GLU A 187 1.01 2.62 -8.65
CA GLU A 187 0.23 3.86 -8.60
C GLU A 187 1.11 5.06 -8.97
N PRO A 188 0.59 6.01 -9.76
CA PRO A 188 1.27 7.27 -10.00
C PRO A 188 1.44 8.08 -8.71
N ALA A 189 2.65 8.53 -8.44
CA ALA A 189 2.99 9.32 -7.25
C ALA A 189 3.53 10.71 -7.62
N GLY A 190 2.78 11.43 -8.46
CA GLY A 190 3.17 12.74 -9.00
C GLY A 190 3.47 12.70 -10.48
N ARG A 191 4.14 13.75 -10.99
CA ARG A 191 4.23 14.00 -12.43
C ARG A 191 5.01 12.95 -13.22
N ASP A 192 6.04 12.34 -12.62
CA ASP A 192 6.96 11.41 -13.30
C ASP A 192 7.40 10.24 -12.40
N GLN A 193 6.67 9.96 -11.34
CA GLN A 193 6.99 8.91 -10.40
C GLN A 193 5.87 7.89 -10.32
N VAL A 194 6.23 6.62 -10.35
CA VAL A 194 5.35 5.49 -10.11
C VAL A 194 5.85 4.78 -8.87
N VAL A 195 4.96 4.47 -7.95
CA VAL A 195 5.24 3.64 -6.79
C VAL A 195 4.73 2.25 -7.09
N SER A 196 5.63 1.28 -7.06
CA SER A 196 5.35 -0.14 -7.24
C SER A 196 5.60 -0.89 -5.94
N ARG A 197 4.71 -1.83 -5.58
CA ARG A 197 4.87 -2.73 -4.45
C ARG A 197 4.45 -4.14 -4.82
N THR A 198 5.33 -5.09 -4.54
CA THR A 198 5.06 -6.52 -4.70
C THR A 198 4.87 -7.16 -3.34
N TYR A 199 3.82 -7.94 -3.21
CA TYR A 199 3.56 -8.82 -2.08
C TYR A 199 3.54 -10.26 -2.55
N SER A 200 4.23 -11.14 -1.84
CA SER A 200 4.21 -12.58 -2.09
C SER A 200 3.92 -13.34 -0.81
N THR A 201 3.18 -14.42 -0.92
CA THR A 201 2.91 -15.32 0.19
C THR A 201 2.65 -16.73 -0.30
N ARG A 202 2.93 -17.72 0.56
CA ARG A 202 2.63 -19.13 0.31
C ARG A 202 1.42 -19.58 1.13
N VAL A 203 0.55 -20.34 0.50
CA VAL A 203 -0.69 -20.88 1.07
C VAL A 203 -0.69 -22.37 0.95
N ILE A 204 -0.81 -23.06 2.07
CA ILE A 204 -0.99 -24.52 2.09
C ILE A 204 -2.49 -24.82 1.98
N CYS A 205 -2.88 -25.60 0.97
CA CYS A 205 -4.22 -26.06 0.72
C CYS A 205 -4.47 -27.36 1.51
N ARG A 206 -4.87 -27.21 2.78
CA ARG A 206 -4.95 -28.33 3.73
C ARG A 206 -5.97 -29.42 3.34
N ASN A 207 -6.99 -29.05 2.57
CA ASN A 207 -8.07 -29.97 2.21
C ASN A 207 -7.76 -30.79 0.95
N LEU A 208 -6.64 -30.52 0.26
CA LEU A 208 -6.21 -31.28 -0.90
C LEU A 208 -5.39 -32.52 -0.54
N SER A 209 -5.07 -32.71 0.73
CA SER A 209 -4.24 -33.83 1.23
C SER A 209 -5.07 -35.00 1.83
N LEU A 210 -6.40 -34.95 1.67
CA LEU A 210 -7.31 -35.98 2.25
C LEU A 210 -7.72 -37.02 1.21
#